data_26e259aa2ae0e74b9bc58d5acd809684
#
_entry.id   26e259aa2ae0e74b9bc58d5acd809684
#
_cell.length_a   1.000
_cell.length_b   1.000
_cell.length_c   1.000
_cell.angle_alpha   90.00
_cell.angle_beta   90.00
_cell.angle_gamma   90.00
#
_symmetry.space_group_name_H-M   'P 1'
#
loop_
_entity.id
_entity.type
_entity.pdbx_description
1 polymer ?
#
loop_
_entity_poly.entity_id
_entity_poly.type
_entity_poly.pdbx_seq_one_letter_code
_entity_poly.pdbx_strand_id
1 'polypeptide(L)'
;MADTKEKILMAALRLFAREGYEAVSVSDIAGELGMTKGALYKHYKNKRDIFDSIVARMFQVDAERSRQYDVPEEQFDQSPAAYEDVSLENIRRFTLAQFAFWTEDEFASSFRKMLTLEQYRSAEMAELYNSCLAAGPVAYMEDIFREMRKKGLLREADPKQLALAYYAPLYLLINMWDRADDKAALTALLDDHIARFIQNASRTVQI
;
A
#
# COMPACT_ATOMS: atom_id res chain seq x y z
N MET A 1 20.13 17.51 -10.65
CA MET A 1 20.60 16.61 -9.55
C MET A 1 19.46 15.83 -8.90
N ALA A 2 18.29 16.42 -8.63
CA ALA A 2 17.13 15.69 -8.12
C ALA A 2 16.66 14.56 -9.07
N ASP A 3 16.63 14.84 -10.39
CA ASP A 3 16.24 13.85 -11.40
C ASP A 3 17.15 12.60 -11.42
N THR A 4 18.49 12.74 -11.26
CA THR A 4 19.41 11.60 -11.26
C THR A 4 19.23 10.72 -10.03
N LYS A 5 19.02 11.31 -8.84
CA LYS A 5 18.77 10.56 -7.61
C LYS A 5 17.50 9.73 -7.72
N GLU A 6 16.46 10.32 -8.30
CA GLU A 6 15.18 9.65 -8.58
C GLU A 6 15.34 8.50 -9.59
N LYS A 7 16.07 8.71 -10.69
CA LYS A 7 16.34 7.65 -11.67
C LYS A 7 17.07 6.46 -11.06
N ILE A 8 18.04 6.69 -10.16
CA ILE A 8 18.75 5.63 -9.45
C ILE A 8 17.77 4.86 -8.55
N LEU A 9 16.92 5.56 -7.80
CA LEU A 9 15.93 4.96 -6.92
C LEU A 9 14.97 4.05 -7.71
N MET A 10 14.41 4.54 -8.81
CA MET A 10 13.48 3.78 -9.64
C MET A 10 14.15 2.59 -10.34
N ALA A 11 15.38 2.74 -10.83
CA ALA A 11 16.15 1.64 -11.42
C ALA A 11 16.44 0.55 -10.39
N ALA A 12 16.87 0.95 -9.19
CA ALA A 12 17.10 0.01 -8.09
C ALA A 12 15.83 -0.74 -7.70
N LEU A 13 14.70 -0.02 -7.56
CA LEU A 13 13.43 -0.62 -7.19
C LEU A 13 12.94 -1.62 -8.24
N ARG A 14 13.06 -1.32 -9.55
CA ARG A 14 12.75 -2.27 -10.63
C ARG A 14 13.59 -3.53 -10.55
N LEU A 15 14.89 -3.39 -10.32
CA LEU A 15 15.80 -4.54 -10.17
C LEU A 15 15.45 -5.35 -8.91
N PHE A 16 15.20 -4.71 -7.78
CA PHE A 16 14.80 -5.39 -6.54
C PHE A 16 13.45 -6.13 -6.69
N ALA A 17 12.51 -5.55 -7.43
CA ALA A 17 11.21 -6.18 -7.72
C ALA A 17 11.31 -7.39 -8.64
N ARG A 18 12.34 -7.46 -9.50
CA ARG A 18 12.55 -8.54 -10.45
C ARG A 18 13.43 -9.66 -9.91
N GLU A 19 14.51 -9.32 -9.22
CA GLU A 19 15.57 -10.26 -8.85
C GLU A 19 15.69 -10.47 -7.33
N GLY A 20 15.07 -9.60 -6.56
CA GLY A 20 15.21 -9.53 -5.10
C GLY A 20 16.36 -8.62 -4.67
N TYR A 21 16.24 -8.08 -3.45
CA TYR A 21 17.21 -7.11 -2.91
C TYR A 21 18.63 -7.69 -2.82
N GLU A 22 18.80 -8.92 -2.34
CA GLU A 22 20.12 -9.49 -2.12
C GLU A 22 20.89 -9.76 -3.41
N ALA A 23 20.20 -10.19 -4.47
CA ALA A 23 20.83 -10.54 -5.75
C ALA A 23 21.37 -9.32 -6.51
N VAL A 24 20.81 -8.13 -6.29
CA VAL A 24 21.17 -6.90 -7.02
C VAL A 24 22.34 -6.19 -6.37
N SER A 25 23.37 -5.84 -7.16
CA SER A 25 24.50 -5.04 -6.74
C SER A 25 24.38 -3.56 -7.16
N VAL A 26 25.16 -2.68 -6.54
CA VAL A 26 25.27 -1.27 -6.97
C VAL A 26 25.81 -1.15 -8.42
N SER A 27 26.57 -2.14 -8.87
CA SER A 27 27.08 -2.17 -10.23
C SER A 27 25.97 -2.46 -11.25
N ASP A 28 25.01 -3.33 -10.89
CA ASP A 28 23.85 -3.65 -11.73
C ASP A 28 22.95 -2.42 -11.88
N ILE A 29 22.70 -1.71 -10.76
CA ILE A 29 21.92 -0.47 -10.78
C ILE A 29 22.60 0.62 -11.62
N ALA A 30 23.91 0.78 -11.49
CA ALA A 30 24.68 1.73 -12.31
C ALA A 30 24.65 1.34 -13.79
N GLY A 31 24.80 0.04 -14.11
CA GLY A 31 24.73 -0.51 -15.45
C GLY A 31 23.39 -0.28 -16.13
N GLU A 32 22.27 -0.46 -15.42
CA GLU A 32 20.91 -0.20 -15.90
C GLU A 32 20.72 1.24 -16.39
N LEU A 33 21.46 2.18 -15.79
CA LEU A 33 21.41 3.61 -16.12
C LEU A 33 22.53 4.08 -17.05
N GLY A 34 23.40 3.18 -17.52
CA GLY A 34 24.57 3.54 -18.33
C GLY A 34 25.57 4.45 -17.59
N MET A 35 25.62 4.40 -16.25
CA MET A 35 26.50 5.23 -15.44
C MET A 35 27.58 4.41 -14.74
N THR A 36 28.66 5.08 -14.31
CA THR A 36 29.70 4.41 -13.52
C THR A 36 29.23 4.25 -12.07
N LYS A 37 29.73 3.20 -11.38
CA LYS A 37 29.52 2.99 -9.96
C LYS A 37 29.95 4.21 -9.11
N GLY A 38 31.05 4.87 -9.50
CA GLY A 38 31.53 6.09 -8.84
C GLY A 38 30.56 7.28 -9.00
N ALA A 39 29.86 7.38 -10.13
CA ALA A 39 28.83 8.40 -10.33
C ALA A 39 27.59 8.13 -9.46
N LEU A 40 27.20 6.86 -9.29
CA LEU A 40 26.09 6.47 -8.41
C LEU A 40 26.42 6.83 -6.95
N TYR A 41 27.63 6.58 -6.48
CA TYR A 41 28.05 6.88 -5.09
C TYR A 41 28.07 8.38 -4.76
N LYS A 42 27.95 9.28 -5.74
CA LYS A 42 27.72 10.72 -5.48
C LYS A 42 26.30 11.01 -4.98
N HIS A 43 25.36 10.10 -5.18
CA HIS A 43 23.96 10.25 -4.85
C HIS A 43 23.53 9.39 -3.65
N TYR A 44 24.10 8.20 -3.52
CA TYR A 44 23.78 7.22 -2.47
C TYR A 44 25.05 6.59 -1.92
N LYS A 45 25.11 6.39 -0.60
CA LYS A 45 26.29 5.85 0.09
C LYS A 45 26.53 4.37 -0.22
N ASN A 46 25.46 3.60 -0.34
CA ASN A 46 25.46 2.15 -0.58
C ASN A 46 24.07 1.65 -1.01
N LYS A 47 23.93 0.35 -1.28
CA LYS A 47 22.67 -0.28 -1.66
C LYS A 47 21.58 -0.11 -0.58
N ARG A 48 21.97 -0.17 0.68
CA ARG A 48 21.05 0.02 1.82
C ARG A 48 20.48 1.44 1.84
N ASP A 49 21.26 2.46 1.61
CA ASP A 49 20.82 3.87 1.54
C ASP A 49 19.76 4.09 0.43
N ILE A 50 19.89 3.37 -0.69
CA ILE A 50 18.89 3.38 -1.76
C ILE A 50 17.59 2.71 -1.27
N PHE A 51 17.69 1.55 -0.64
CA PHE A 51 16.54 0.83 -0.10
C PHE A 51 15.79 1.64 0.96
N ASP A 52 16.51 2.23 1.92
CA ASP A 52 15.93 3.07 2.96
C ASP A 52 15.21 4.30 2.36
N SER A 53 15.76 4.87 1.28
CA SER A 53 15.13 5.98 0.54
C SER A 53 13.85 5.53 -0.20
N ILE A 54 13.81 4.30 -0.73
CA ILE A 54 12.60 3.72 -1.32
C ILE A 54 11.51 3.57 -0.26
N VAL A 55 11.85 3.01 0.90
CA VAL A 55 10.91 2.81 2.01
C VAL A 55 10.38 4.16 2.53
N ALA A 56 11.27 5.12 2.77
CA ALA A 56 10.88 6.47 3.22
C ALA A 56 9.93 7.15 2.23
N ARG A 57 10.20 7.03 0.91
CA ARG A 57 9.30 7.56 -0.11
C ARG A 57 7.94 6.87 -0.10
N MET A 58 7.86 5.55 0.11
CA MET A 58 6.58 4.85 0.18
C MET A 58 5.72 5.41 1.31
N PHE A 59 6.26 5.58 2.51
CA PHE A 59 5.52 6.15 3.64
C PHE A 59 5.11 7.61 3.39
N GLN A 60 5.96 8.41 2.75
CA GLN A 60 5.60 9.77 2.37
C GLN A 60 4.41 9.80 1.39
N VAL A 61 4.47 8.97 0.34
CA VAL A 61 3.39 8.89 -0.66
C VAL A 61 2.10 8.39 -0.03
N ASP A 62 2.17 7.41 0.89
CA ASP A 62 1.00 6.90 1.58
C ASP A 62 0.33 7.99 2.45
N ALA A 63 1.10 8.76 3.21
CA ALA A 63 0.60 9.89 3.99
C ALA A 63 -0.03 10.99 3.12
N GLU A 64 0.60 11.34 1.98
CA GLU A 64 0.05 12.31 1.02
C GLU A 64 -1.30 11.83 0.44
N ARG A 65 -1.42 10.54 0.14
CA ARG A 65 -2.66 9.93 -0.36
C ARG A 65 -3.74 9.90 0.70
N SER A 66 -3.41 9.57 1.94
CA SER A 66 -4.37 9.60 3.05
C SER A 66 -5.01 10.97 3.21
N ARG A 67 -4.21 12.05 3.17
CA ARG A 67 -4.71 13.43 3.18
C ARG A 67 -5.62 13.74 1.99
N GLN A 68 -5.24 13.29 0.78
CA GLN A 68 -6.01 13.54 -0.44
C GLN A 68 -7.42 12.93 -0.40
N TYR A 69 -7.60 11.82 0.32
CA TYR A 69 -8.87 11.10 0.41
C TYR A 69 -9.61 11.31 1.72
N ASP A 70 -9.15 12.25 2.56
CA ASP A 70 -9.75 12.55 3.85
C ASP A 70 -9.89 11.31 4.74
N VAL A 71 -8.81 10.50 4.80
CA VAL A 71 -8.69 9.36 5.70
C VAL A 71 -7.48 9.56 6.62
N PRO A 72 -7.45 8.92 7.81
CA PRO A 72 -6.33 9.07 8.75
C PRO A 72 -4.99 8.68 8.14
N GLU A 73 -3.96 9.51 8.32
CA GLU A 73 -2.59 9.22 7.87
C GLU A 73 -1.73 8.55 8.97
N GLU A 74 -2.08 8.76 10.23
CA GLU A 74 -1.39 8.19 11.39
C GLU A 74 -2.21 7.04 11.99
N GLN A 75 -1.55 6.18 12.76
CA GLN A 75 -2.23 5.12 13.50
C GLN A 75 -3.18 5.70 14.54
N PHE A 76 -4.21 4.95 14.90
CA PHE A 76 -5.26 5.39 15.83
C PHE A 76 -4.69 5.91 17.16
N ASP A 77 -3.70 5.23 17.74
CA ASP A 77 -3.08 5.64 19.01
C ASP A 77 -2.35 6.98 18.94
N GLN A 78 -1.94 7.42 17.74
CA GLN A 78 -1.24 8.68 17.51
C GLN A 78 -2.23 9.82 17.24
N SER A 79 -3.32 9.57 16.55
CA SER A 79 -4.30 10.58 16.15
C SER A 79 -5.75 10.06 16.19
N PRO A 80 -6.31 9.73 17.37
CA PRO A 80 -7.67 9.17 17.47
C PRO A 80 -8.75 10.07 16.85
N ALA A 81 -8.62 11.39 16.98
CA ALA A 81 -9.57 12.36 16.45
C ALA A 81 -9.71 12.29 14.91
N ALA A 82 -8.65 11.93 14.19
CA ALA A 82 -8.69 11.82 12.74
C ALA A 82 -9.63 10.69 12.26
N TYR A 83 -9.90 9.70 13.11
CA TYR A 83 -10.81 8.58 12.78
C TYR A 83 -12.28 8.92 13.00
N GLU A 84 -12.57 10.04 13.68
CA GLU A 84 -13.94 10.39 14.00
C GLU A 84 -14.76 10.83 12.78
N ASP A 85 -14.16 11.52 11.80
CA ASP A 85 -14.88 12.12 10.67
C ASP A 85 -14.83 11.29 9.39
N VAL A 86 -14.28 10.07 9.43
CA VAL A 86 -14.19 9.19 8.25
C VAL A 86 -15.57 8.72 7.83
N SER A 87 -15.92 8.93 6.56
CA SER A 87 -17.15 8.46 5.97
C SER A 87 -16.95 7.15 5.19
N LEU A 88 -18.03 6.39 4.98
CA LEU A 88 -17.99 5.21 4.10
C LEU A 88 -17.63 5.58 2.65
N GLU A 89 -17.99 6.78 2.19
CA GLU A 89 -17.62 7.26 0.87
C GLU A 89 -16.12 7.60 0.78
N ASN A 90 -15.53 8.22 1.81
CA ASN A 90 -14.07 8.43 1.87
C ASN A 90 -13.34 7.08 1.77
N ILE A 91 -13.76 6.08 2.54
CA ILE A 91 -13.17 4.73 2.52
C ILE A 91 -13.30 4.11 1.13
N ARG A 92 -14.48 4.17 0.49
CA ARG A 92 -14.69 3.64 -0.85
C ARG A 92 -13.73 4.28 -1.85
N ARG A 93 -13.69 5.61 -1.89
CA ARG A 93 -12.80 6.36 -2.80
C ARG A 93 -11.34 6.03 -2.54
N PHE A 94 -10.92 6.01 -1.29
CA PHE A 94 -9.56 5.65 -0.89
C PHE A 94 -9.20 4.23 -1.32
N THR A 95 -10.09 3.25 -1.08
CA THR A 95 -9.83 1.83 -1.43
C THR A 95 -9.68 1.62 -2.94
N LEU A 96 -10.53 2.25 -3.76
CA LEU A 96 -10.40 2.19 -5.22
C LEU A 96 -9.08 2.84 -5.69
N ALA A 97 -8.72 3.97 -5.10
CA ALA A 97 -7.47 4.64 -5.39
C ALA A 97 -6.25 3.82 -4.92
N GLN A 98 -6.33 3.14 -3.78
CA GLN A 98 -5.28 2.23 -3.30
C GLN A 98 -5.13 1.01 -4.21
N PHE A 99 -6.23 0.48 -4.74
CA PHE A 99 -6.16 -0.59 -5.73
C PHE A 99 -5.38 -0.15 -6.98
N ALA A 100 -5.77 0.99 -7.59
CA ALA A 100 -5.07 1.54 -8.74
C ALA A 100 -3.60 1.85 -8.42
N PHE A 101 -3.30 2.40 -7.25
CA PHE A 101 -1.94 2.68 -6.82
C PHE A 101 -1.10 1.40 -6.73
N TRP A 102 -1.56 0.37 -6.03
CA TRP A 102 -0.80 -0.87 -5.89
C TRP A 102 -0.69 -1.69 -7.17
N THR A 103 -1.52 -1.43 -8.17
CA THR A 103 -1.59 -2.22 -9.41
C THR A 103 -1.04 -1.49 -10.63
N GLU A 104 -1.28 -0.18 -10.78
CA GLU A 104 -1.00 0.60 -11.98
C GLU A 104 0.20 1.56 -11.81
N ASP A 105 0.42 2.06 -10.60
CA ASP A 105 1.58 2.92 -10.35
C ASP A 105 2.88 2.11 -10.36
N GLU A 106 3.87 2.56 -11.15
CA GLU A 106 5.14 1.83 -11.33
C GLU A 106 5.92 1.71 -10.01
N PHE A 107 5.95 2.77 -9.20
CA PHE A 107 6.68 2.76 -7.94
C PHE A 107 6.02 1.80 -6.94
N ALA A 108 4.72 1.93 -6.71
CA ALA A 108 3.98 1.12 -5.74
C ALA A 108 3.93 -0.36 -6.15
N SER A 109 3.65 -0.67 -7.42
CA SER A 109 3.61 -2.05 -7.89
C SER A 109 4.98 -2.73 -7.82
N SER A 110 6.06 -2.00 -8.12
CA SER A 110 7.42 -2.52 -7.95
C SER A 110 7.78 -2.70 -6.48
N PHE A 111 7.39 -1.77 -5.60
CA PHE A 111 7.59 -1.90 -4.15
C PHE A 111 6.87 -3.12 -3.59
N ARG A 112 5.61 -3.34 -3.94
CA ARG A 112 4.84 -4.52 -3.57
C ARG A 112 5.51 -5.82 -4.03
N LYS A 113 5.98 -5.88 -5.29
CA LYS A 113 6.68 -7.05 -5.84
C LYS A 113 7.98 -7.34 -5.09
N MET A 114 8.77 -6.30 -4.82
CA MET A 114 9.99 -6.42 -4.01
C MET A 114 9.68 -7.02 -2.63
N LEU A 115 8.71 -6.46 -1.90
CA LEU A 115 8.32 -6.99 -0.59
C LEU A 115 7.82 -8.42 -0.66
N THR A 116 7.04 -8.77 -1.69
CA THR A 116 6.54 -10.14 -1.89
C THR A 116 7.68 -11.15 -2.04
N LEU A 117 8.77 -10.79 -2.75
CA LEU A 117 9.95 -11.64 -2.88
C LEU A 117 10.76 -11.75 -1.58
N GLU A 118 10.84 -10.66 -0.84
CA GLU A 118 11.75 -10.53 0.30
C GLU A 118 11.15 -10.95 1.65
N GLN A 119 9.83 -11.04 1.79
CA GLN A 119 9.14 -11.30 3.06
C GLN A 119 9.62 -12.53 3.82
N TYR A 120 10.17 -13.52 3.14
CA TYR A 120 10.68 -14.77 3.76
C TYR A 120 12.19 -14.76 4.00
N ARG A 121 12.90 -13.68 3.63
CA ARG A 121 14.36 -13.64 3.71
C ARG A 121 14.90 -13.01 4.98
N SER A 122 14.15 -12.09 5.59
CA SER A 122 14.54 -11.48 6.86
C SER A 122 13.31 -11.03 7.66
N ALA A 123 13.49 -10.93 8.99
CA ALA A 123 12.44 -10.43 9.88
C ALA A 123 12.04 -8.98 9.54
N GLU A 124 12.99 -8.13 9.13
CA GLU A 124 12.74 -6.75 8.72
C GLU A 124 11.83 -6.69 7.48
N MET A 125 12.11 -7.52 6.47
CA MET A 125 11.30 -7.56 5.25
C MET A 125 9.91 -8.15 5.51
N ALA A 126 9.82 -9.16 6.37
CA ALA A 126 8.55 -9.72 6.80
C ALA A 126 7.68 -8.68 7.53
N GLU A 127 8.28 -7.89 8.42
CA GLU A 127 7.59 -6.82 9.15
C GLU A 127 7.12 -5.72 8.19
N LEU A 128 7.97 -5.29 7.27
CA LEU A 128 7.63 -4.28 6.27
C LEU A 128 6.51 -4.76 5.34
N TYR A 129 6.57 -6.01 4.87
CA TYR A 129 5.48 -6.61 4.10
C TYR A 129 4.18 -6.63 4.90
N ASN A 130 4.26 -7.08 6.15
CA ASN A 130 3.11 -7.23 7.03
C ASN A 130 2.44 -5.87 7.33
N SER A 131 3.24 -4.85 7.61
CA SER A 131 2.75 -3.50 7.89
C SER A 131 2.14 -2.81 6.66
N CYS A 132 2.72 -3.01 5.46
CA CYS A 132 2.23 -2.34 4.25
C CYS A 132 1.10 -3.08 3.54
N LEU A 133 1.07 -4.42 3.58
CA LEU A 133 0.24 -5.23 2.67
C LEU A 133 -0.64 -6.28 3.37
N ALA A 134 -0.42 -6.61 4.63
CA ALA A 134 -1.15 -7.68 5.29
C ALA A 134 -1.87 -7.21 6.58
N ALA A 135 -1.29 -7.41 7.75
CA ALA A 135 -1.95 -7.09 9.02
C ALA A 135 -2.11 -5.58 9.25
N GLY A 136 -1.18 -4.74 8.76
CA GLY A 136 -1.27 -3.29 8.91
C GLY A 136 -2.56 -2.72 8.34
N PRO A 137 -2.90 -2.93 7.05
CA PRO A 137 -4.16 -2.48 6.47
C PRO A 137 -5.41 -3.04 7.18
N VAL A 138 -5.35 -4.29 7.67
CA VAL A 138 -6.47 -4.86 8.45
C VAL A 138 -6.65 -4.13 9.78
N ALA A 139 -5.54 -3.86 10.50
CA ALA A 139 -5.59 -3.11 11.76
C ALA A 139 -6.10 -1.67 11.54
N TYR A 140 -5.65 -1.01 10.50
CA TYR A 140 -6.12 0.32 10.11
C TYR A 140 -7.64 0.35 9.86
N MET A 141 -8.16 -0.60 9.09
CA MET A 141 -9.59 -0.71 8.82
C MET A 141 -10.38 -1.12 10.06
N GLU A 142 -9.80 -1.94 10.95
CA GLU A 142 -10.42 -2.30 12.24
C GLU A 142 -10.67 -1.04 13.08
N ASP A 143 -9.69 -0.14 13.19
CA ASP A 143 -9.81 1.11 13.96
C ASP A 143 -10.89 2.02 13.37
N ILE A 144 -10.92 2.20 12.04
CA ILE A 144 -11.96 2.97 11.35
C ILE A 144 -13.36 2.38 11.64
N PHE A 145 -13.55 1.08 11.46
CA PHE A 145 -14.86 0.45 11.66
C PHE A 145 -15.27 0.43 13.13
N ARG A 146 -14.32 0.41 14.06
CA ARG A 146 -14.58 0.56 15.51
C ARG A 146 -15.18 1.93 15.79
N GLU A 147 -14.63 3.00 15.26
CA GLU A 147 -15.14 4.35 15.45
C GLU A 147 -16.50 4.55 14.73
N MET A 148 -16.64 4.07 13.51
CA MET A 148 -17.93 4.10 12.81
C MET A 148 -19.04 3.35 13.56
N ARG A 149 -18.72 2.21 14.18
CA ARG A 149 -19.69 1.47 15.00
C ARG A 149 -20.09 2.24 16.25
N LYS A 150 -19.12 2.87 16.96
CA LYS A 150 -19.42 3.74 18.14
C LYS A 150 -20.39 4.85 17.78
N LYS A 151 -20.28 5.40 16.56
CA LYS A 151 -21.19 6.43 16.03
C LYS A 151 -22.54 5.90 15.52
N GLY A 152 -22.74 4.58 15.54
CA GLY A 152 -23.96 3.96 15.05
C GLY A 152 -24.12 3.97 13.52
N LEU A 153 -23.06 4.20 12.76
CA LEU A 153 -23.05 4.18 11.30
C LEU A 153 -23.08 2.74 10.75
N LEU A 154 -22.50 1.81 11.50
CA LEU A 154 -22.45 0.38 11.16
C LEU A 154 -23.35 -0.42 12.09
N ARG A 155 -23.84 -1.57 11.58
CA ARG A 155 -24.54 -2.56 12.39
C ARG A 155 -23.61 -3.16 13.45
N GLU A 156 -24.22 -3.79 14.46
CA GLU A 156 -23.47 -4.53 15.48
C GLU A 156 -22.73 -5.71 14.85
N ALA A 157 -21.41 -5.61 14.80
CA ALA A 157 -20.49 -6.63 14.32
C ALA A 157 -19.10 -6.40 14.92
N ASP A 158 -18.28 -7.43 14.97
CA ASP A 158 -16.88 -7.31 15.40
C ASP A 158 -16.09 -6.45 14.36
N PRO A 159 -15.46 -5.32 14.75
CA PRO A 159 -14.72 -4.47 13.84
C PRO A 159 -13.60 -5.19 13.11
N LYS A 160 -12.93 -6.13 13.76
CA LYS A 160 -11.84 -6.93 13.16
C LYS A 160 -12.37 -7.86 12.08
N GLN A 161 -13.53 -8.48 12.30
CA GLN A 161 -14.18 -9.32 11.29
C GLN A 161 -14.65 -8.47 10.10
N LEU A 162 -15.17 -7.26 10.35
CA LEU A 162 -15.51 -6.32 9.28
C LEU A 162 -14.27 -5.91 8.47
N ALA A 163 -13.18 -5.56 9.14
CA ALA A 163 -11.92 -5.19 8.49
C ALA A 163 -11.36 -6.32 7.62
N LEU A 164 -11.33 -7.53 8.14
CA LEU A 164 -10.89 -8.70 7.40
C LEU A 164 -11.80 -8.97 6.17
N ALA A 165 -13.11 -8.95 6.34
CA ALA A 165 -14.07 -9.16 5.25
C ALA A 165 -13.96 -8.07 4.17
N TYR A 166 -13.63 -6.84 4.56
CA TYR A 166 -13.45 -5.72 3.64
C TYR A 166 -12.14 -5.80 2.85
N TYR A 167 -11.02 -6.05 3.56
CA TYR A 167 -9.69 -5.98 2.98
C TYR A 167 -9.26 -7.23 2.22
N ALA A 168 -9.68 -8.43 2.63
CA ALA A 168 -9.22 -9.67 2.02
C ALA A 168 -9.48 -9.75 0.50
N PRO A 169 -10.65 -9.36 -0.06
CA PRO A 169 -10.84 -9.32 -1.51
C PRO A 169 -9.95 -8.30 -2.21
N LEU A 170 -9.72 -7.11 -1.63
CA LEU A 170 -8.78 -6.12 -2.18
C LEU A 170 -7.37 -6.73 -2.30
N TYR A 171 -6.88 -7.33 -1.23
CA TYR A 171 -5.57 -8.00 -1.21
C TYR A 171 -5.48 -9.11 -2.27
N LEU A 172 -6.51 -9.94 -2.40
CA LEU A 172 -6.56 -11.00 -3.39
C LEU A 172 -6.51 -10.43 -4.81
N LEU A 173 -7.32 -9.43 -5.11
CA LEU A 173 -7.40 -8.83 -6.45
C LEU A 173 -6.10 -8.11 -6.85
N ILE A 174 -5.42 -7.45 -5.90
CA ILE A 174 -4.09 -6.88 -6.12
C ILE A 174 -3.09 -7.98 -6.56
N ASN A 175 -3.12 -9.15 -5.92
CA ASN A 175 -2.21 -10.26 -6.26
C ASN A 175 -2.58 -10.96 -7.58
N MET A 176 -3.84 -10.91 -8.00
CA MET A 176 -4.28 -11.44 -9.30
C MET A 176 -3.91 -10.52 -10.47
N TRP A 177 -3.77 -9.21 -10.23
CA TRP A 177 -3.59 -8.17 -11.25
C TRP A 177 -2.45 -8.41 -12.23
N ASP A 178 -1.28 -8.84 -11.74
CA ASP A 178 -0.08 -8.99 -12.57
C ASP A 178 -0.21 -10.07 -13.65
N ARG A 179 -1.15 -10.99 -13.49
CA ARG A 179 -1.38 -12.13 -14.40
C ARG A 179 -2.77 -12.10 -15.04
N ALA A 180 -3.55 -11.05 -14.79
CA ALA A 180 -4.90 -10.96 -15.31
C ALA A 180 -4.90 -10.51 -16.77
N ASP A 181 -5.64 -11.24 -17.62
CA ASP A 181 -5.90 -10.83 -19.01
C ASP A 181 -6.93 -9.68 -19.06
N ASP A 182 -7.94 -9.74 -18.20
CA ASP A 182 -8.98 -8.71 -18.09
C ASP A 182 -8.86 -7.94 -16.75
N LYS A 183 -8.09 -6.85 -16.78
CA LYS A 183 -7.89 -5.96 -15.65
C LYS A 183 -9.13 -5.16 -15.28
N ALA A 184 -9.96 -4.82 -16.27
CA ALA A 184 -11.20 -4.07 -16.05
C ALA A 184 -12.20 -4.92 -15.23
N ALA A 185 -12.27 -6.22 -15.48
CA ALA A 185 -13.08 -7.13 -14.69
C ALA A 185 -12.67 -7.18 -13.21
N LEU A 186 -11.35 -7.12 -12.90
CA LEU A 186 -10.88 -7.09 -11.51
C LEU A 186 -11.28 -5.79 -10.80
N THR A 187 -11.19 -4.64 -11.49
CA THR A 187 -11.63 -3.36 -10.95
C THR A 187 -13.14 -3.35 -10.70
N ALA A 188 -13.93 -3.91 -11.61
CA ALA A 188 -15.38 -4.04 -11.44
C ALA A 188 -15.76 -4.96 -10.28
N LEU A 189 -15.03 -6.08 -10.10
CA LEU A 189 -15.23 -6.98 -8.96
C LEU A 189 -14.94 -6.30 -7.63
N LEU A 190 -13.92 -5.46 -7.56
CA LEU A 190 -13.62 -4.70 -6.35
C LEU A 190 -14.71 -3.68 -6.04
N ASP A 191 -15.14 -2.90 -7.03
CA ASP A 191 -16.19 -1.88 -6.81
C ASP A 191 -17.51 -2.52 -6.37
N ASP A 192 -17.91 -3.63 -6.98
CA ASP A 192 -19.08 -4.41 -6.59
C ASP A 192 -18.94 -4.99 -5.16
N HIS A 193 -17.75 -5.50 -4.81
CA HIS A 193 -17.48 -5.95 -3.44
C HIS A 193 -17.65 -4.82 -2.42
N ILE A 194 -17.06 -3.65 -2.68
CA ILE A 194 -17.15 -2.50 -1.78
C ILE A 194 -18.61 -2.04 -1.62
N ALA A 195 -19.33 -1.93 -2.74
CA ALA A 195 -20.75 -1.54 -2.73
C ALA A 195 -21.60 -2.49 -1.88
N ARG A 196 -21.45 -3.80 -2.08
CA ARG A 196 -22.15 -4.83 -1.29
C ARG A 196 -21.73 -4.82 0.18
N PHE A 197 -20.43 -4.63 0.45
CA PHE A 197 -19.96 -4.54 1.83
C PHE A 197 -20.62 -3.36 2.55
N ILE A 198 -20.61 -2.17 1.94
CA ILE A 198 -21.22 -0.96 2.51
C ILE A 198 -22.71 -1.19 2.74
N GLN A 199 -23.45 -1.73 1.76
CA GLN A 199 -24.88 -2.02 1.88
C GLN A 199 -25.16 -2.97 3.04
N ASN A 200 -24.34 -4.01 3.20
CA ASN A 200 -24.54 -5.03 4.24
C ASN A 200 -24.06 -4.58 5.63
N ALA A 201 -23.03 -3.72 5.70
CA ALA A 201 -22.46 -3.25 6.96
C ALA A 201 -23.17 -2.01 7.53
N SER A 202 -23.78 -1.17 6.68
CA SER A 202 -24.50 0.01 7.10
C SER A 202 -25.70 -0.34 7.98
N ARG A 203 -25.95 0.49 8.99
CA ARG A 203 -27.19 0.39 9.77
C ARG A 203 -28.32 0.93 8.90
N THR A 204 -29.31 0.10 8.61
CA THR A 204 -30.54 0.57 7.94
C THR A 204 -31.21 1.54 8.89
N VAL A 205 -31.25 2.83 8.54
CA VAL A 205 -32.10 3.79 9.24
C VAL A 205 -33.54 3.38 8.93
N GLN A 206 -34.22 2.74 9.89
CA GLN A 206 -35.68 2.59 9.80
C GLN A 206 -36.27 4.00 9.92
N ILE A 207 -36.74 4.50 8.79
CA ILE A 207 -37.57 5.74 8.71
C ILE A 207 -38.93 5.44 9.27
#